data_a6233954ea70ed602bcada8aae3d034d
#
_entry.id   a6233954ea70ed602bcada8aae3d034d
#
_cell.length_a   1.000
_cell.length_b   1.000
_cell.length_c   1.000
_cell.angle_alpha   90.00
_cell.angle_beta   90.00
_cell.angle_gamma   90.00
#
_symmetry.space_group_name_H-M   'P 1'
#
loop_
_entity.id
_entity.type
_entity.pdbx_description
1 polymer ?
#
loop_
_entity_poly.entity_id
_entity_poly.type
_entity_poly.pdbx_seq_one_letter_code
_entity_poly.pdbx_strand_id
1 'polypeptide(L)'
;MSGFIEIQHDEWVAATPDIVRAYYNDLSHREVARVHPRERLRQLAPGPTGPRFERLARAGWRTTRDVVERHERADGSVLDQFVVGAHWGRSIVARFYRSSDGARTGTLVELTLTQPLRPFVGRLLGRWQRRRLEAELREFAVDIKVDVERGYRTARRLRAA
;
A
#
# COMPACT_ATOMS: atom_id res chain seq x y z
N MET A 1 -27.23 -0.06 9.18
CA MET A 1 -25.90 -0.49 9.70
C MET A 1 -24.91 -0.41 8.56
N SER A 2 -23.92 0.45 8.68
CA SER A 2 -22.81 0.55 7.72
C SER A 2 -21.86 -0.61 7.98
N GLY A 3 -21.79 -1.57 7.05
CA GLY A 3 -20.83 -2.67 7.12
C GLY A 3 -19.49 -2.24 6.52
N PHE A 4 -18.42 -2.95 6.92
CA PHE A 4 -17.08 -2.81 6.35
C PHE A 4 -16.61 -4.16 5.83
N ILE A 5 -15.79 -4.14 4.81
CA ILE A 5 -14.93 -5.27 4.44
C ILE A 5 -13.55 -4.97 5.01
N GLU A 6 -13.03 -5.89 5.80
CA GLU A 6 -11.65 -5.87 6.25
C GLU A 6 -10.90 -7.05 5.65
N ILE A 7 -9.72 -6.80 5.14
CA ILE A 7 -8.85 -7.77 4.50
C ILE A 7 -7.43 -7.53 4.99
N GLN A 8 -6.75 -8.62 5.31
CA GLN A 8 -5.35 -8.64 5.69
C GLN A 8 -4.55 -9.44 4.68
N HIS A 9 -3.34 -8.99 4.39
CA HIS A 9 -2.35 -9.71 3.61
C HIS A 9 -0.96 -9.48 4.18
N ASP A 10 -0.21 -10.57 4.29
CA ASP A 10 1.16 -10.57 4.81
C ASP A 10 2.12 -10.95 3.68
N GLU A 11 3.22 -10.21 3.54
CA GLU A 11 4.27 -10.49 2.56
C GLU A 11 5.64 -10.37 3.20
N TRP A 12 6.50 -11.36 2.98
CA TRP A 12 7.87 -11.33 3.45
C TRP A 12 8.82 -10.67 2.44
N VAL A 13 9.64 -9.73 2.92
CA VAL A 13 10.57 -8.93 2.12
C VAL A 13 11.99 -9.12 2.63
N ALA A 14 12.94 -9.42 1.74
CA ALA A 14 14.36 -9.64 2.07
C ALA A 14 15.13 -8.33 2.30
N ALA A 15 14.62 -7.48 3.21
CA ALA A 15 15.22 -6.22 3.63
C ALA A 15 14.87 -5.93 5.09
N THR A 16 15.62 -5.04 5.75
CA THR A 16 15.33 -4.64 7.14
C THR A 16 14.06 -3.78 7.22
N PRO A 17 13.34 -3.77 8.37
CA PRO A 17 12.12 -2.96 8.53
C PRO A 17 12.31 -1.48 8.21
N ASP A 18 13.46 -0.90 8.54
CA ASP A 18 13.75 0.51 8.27
C ASP A 18 13.83 0.81 6.77
N ILE A 19 14.44 -0.10 6.01
CA ILE A 19 14.52 0.02 4.54
C ILE A 19 13.12 -0.10 3.92
N VAL A 20 12.33 -1.08 4.36
CA VAL A 20 10.97 -1.29 3.83
C VAL A 20 10.07 -0.11 4.18
N ARG A 21 10.15 0.39 5.41
CA ARG A 21 9.39 1.58 5.84
C ARG A 21 9.81 2.84 5.09
N ALA A 22 11.12 3.07 4.93
CA ALA A 22 11.63 4.22 4.17
C ALA A 22 11.13 4.17 2.71
N TYR A 23 11.17 2.99 2.09
CA TYR A 23 10.61 2.77 0.76
C TYR A 23 9.10 3.06 0.72
N TYR A 24 8.33 2.56 1.70
CA TYR A 24 6.88 2.78 1.77
C TYR A 24 6.53 4.26 1.91
N ASN A 25 7.32 5.01 2.68
CA ASN A 25 7.12 6.44 2.93
C ASN A 25 7.63 7.33 1.79
N ASP A 26 8.58 6.85 0.99
CA ASP A 26 9.08 7.59 -0.18
C ASP A 26 8.09 7.48 -1.34
N LEU A 27 7.25 8.49 -1.50
CA LEU A 27 6.27 8.56 -2.59
C LEU A 27 6.90 8.94 -3.93
N SER A 28 8.13 9.47 -3.94
CA SER A 28 8.78 10.00 -5.15
C SER A 28 9.07 8.91 -6.18
N HIS A 29 9.42 7.69 -5.74
CA HIS A 29 9.68 6.57 -6.66
C HIS A 29 8.44 6.08 -7.40
N ARG A 30 7.25 6.28 -6.83
CA ARG A 30 5.96 5.91 -7.45
C ARG A 30 5.45 6.94 -8.46
N GLU A 31 6.03 8.14 -8.48
CA GLU A 31 5.76 9.12 -9.53
C GLU A 31 6.34 8.67 -10.87
N VAL A 32 7.41 7.88 -10.84
CA VAL A 32 8.03 7.31 -12.03
C VAL A 32 7.34 5.99 -12.38
N ALA A 33 6.41 6.03 -13.32
CA ALA A 33 5.53 4.93 -13.77
C ALA A 33 6.22 3.63 -14.25
N ARG A 34 7.48 3.41 -13.93
CA ARG A 34 8.25 2.21 -14.36
C ARG A 34 7.98 0.97 -13.52
N VAL A 35 7.56 1.15 -12.27
CA VAL A 35 7.39 0.06 -11.31
C VAL A 35 5.92 -0.27 -11.08
N HIS A 36 5.06 0.75 -11.09
CA HIS A 36 3.62 0.59 -10.95
C HIS A 36 2.90 1.08 -12.21
N PRO A 37 2.86 0.30 -13.29
CA PRO A 37 2.31 0.76 -14.57
C PRO A 37 0.81 1.12 -14.51
N ARG A 38 0.12 0.69 -13.46
CA ARG A 38 -1.30 0.94 -13.23
C ARG A 38 -1.59 2.05 -12.23
N GLU A 39 -0.57 2.53 -11.51
CA GLU A 39 -0.72 3.57 -10.50
C GLU A 39 0.25 4.73 -10.76
N ARG A 40 -0.25 5.95 -10.52
CA ARG A 40 0.57 7.15 -10.45
C ARG A 40 0.23 7.87 -9.16
N LEU A 41 1.26 8.29 -8.44
CA LEU A 41 1.13 9.11 -7.26
C LEU A 41 1.67 10.51 -7.58
N ARG A 42 1.00 11.53 -7.08
CA ARG A 42 1.46 12.91 -7.12
C ARG A 42 1.36 13.51 -5.74
N GLN A 43 2.46 14.00 -5.21
CA GLN A 43 2.46 14.68 -3.93
C GLN A 43 1.64 15.97 -4.01
N LEU A 44 0.83 16.22 -3.00
CA LEU A 44 0.03 17.42 -2.82
C LEU A 44 0.56 18.22 -1.64
N ALA A 45 0.04 19.45 -1.49
CA ALA A 45 0.25 20.21 -0.26
C ALA A 45 -0.23 19.40 0.95
N PRO A 46 0.50 19.42 2.08
CA PRO A 46 0.11 18.70 3.29
C PRO A 46 -1.31 19.06 3.72
N GLY A 47 -2.02 18.05 4.22
CA GLY A 47 -3.33 18.23 4.83
C GLY A 47 -3.23 18.62 6.31
N PRO A 48 -4.36 18.77 7.02
CA PRO A 48 -4.39 19.16 8.42
C PRO A 48 -3.76 18.09 9.33
N THR A 49 -3.66 16.86 8.88
CA THR A 49 -3.26 15.71 9.71
C THR A 49 -2.00 15.01 9.20
N GLY A 50 -1.48 15.36 8.01
CA GLY A 50 -0.26 14.75 7.48
C GLY A 50 -0.02 14.99 5.98
N PRO A 51 0.99 14.33 5.42
CA PRO A 51 1.26 14.38 3.99
C PRO A 51 0.05 13.90 3.18
N ARG A 52 -0.20 14.59 2.06
CA ARG A 52 -1.25 14.22 1.09
C ARG A 52 -0.64 13.87 -0.25
N PHE A 53 -1.27 12.92 -0.91
CA PHE A 53 -0.95 12.59 -2.30
C PHE A 53 -2.21 12.23 -3.08
N GLU A 54 -2.16 12.53 -4.37
CA GLU A 54 -3.16 12.09 -5.33
C GLU A 54 -2.74 10.73 -5.88
N ARG A 55 -3.67 9.78 -5.87
CA ARG A 55 -3.50 8.45 -6.46
C ARG A 55 -4.39 8.35 -7.70
N LEU A 56 -3.78 8.11 -8.85
CA LEU A 56 -4.46 7.75 -10.08
C LEU A 56 -4.26 6.26 -10.31
N ALA A 57 -5.32 5.48 -10.30
CA ALA A 57 -5.26 4.04 -10.55
C ALA A 57 -6.04 3.66 -11.80
N ARG A 58 -5.41 2.87 -12.70
CA ARG A 58 -6.01 2.41 -13.93
C ARG A 58 -6.45 0.96 -13.81
N ALA A 59 -7.73 0.71 -14.02
CA ALA A 59 -8.31 -0.63 -14.07
C ALA A 59 -9.02 -0.81 -15.43
N GLY A 60 -8.33 -1.47 -16.37
CA GLY A 60 -8.79 -1.58 -17.75
C GLY A 60 -8.90 -0.21 -18.42
N TRP A 61 -10.10 0.16 -18.88
CA TRP A 61 -10.40 1.46 -19.51
C TRP A 61 -10.77 2.57 -18.51
N ARG A 62 -10.99 2.22 -17.24
CA ARG A 62 -11.36 3.15 -16.18
C ARG A 62 -10.14 3.64 -15.42
N THR A 63 -10.09 4.96 -15.19
CA THR A 63 -9.14 5.57 -14.27
C THR A 63 -9.90 6.08 -13.06
N THR A 64 -9.45 5.71 -11.86
CA THR A 64 -9.96 6.24 -10.60
C THR A 64 -8.98 7.25 -10.04
N ARG A 65 -9.51 8.28 -9.40
CA ARG A 65 -8.74 9.32 -8.73
C ARG A 65 -9.13 9.38 -7.28
N ASP A 66 -8.12 9.35 -6.41
CA ASP A 66 -8.30 9.43 -4.96
C ASP A 66 -7.30 10.43 -4.38
N VAL A 67 -7.68 11.10 -3.31
CA VAL A 67 -6.75 11.85 -2.45
C VAL A 67 -6.59 11.05 -1.16
N VAL A 68 -5.34 10.80 -0.80
CA VAL A 68 -4.96 10.01 0.36
C VAL A 68 -4.17 10.87 1.32
N GLU A 69 -4.51 10.83 2.60
CA GLU A 69 -3.70 11.34 3.70
C GLU A 69 -2.94 10.22 4.37
N ARG A 70 -1.64 10.44 4.59
CA ARG A 70 -0.76 9.48 5.27
C ARG A 70 -0.44 9.92 6.67
N HIS A 71 -0.54 9.00 7.61
CA HIS A 71 -0.25 9.21 9.02
C HIS A 71 0.74 8.15 9.51
N GLU A 72 1.87 8.58 10.02
CA GLU A 72 2.73 7.70 10.82
C GLU A 72 2.20 7.65 12.26
N ARG A 73 2.02 6.45 12.77
CA ARG A 73 1.53 6.20 14.13
C ARG A 73 2.70 6.00 15.10
N ALA A 74 2.44 6.19 16.39
CA ALA A 74 3.45 6.02 17.45
C ALA A 74 4.02 4.60 17.52
N ASP A 75 3.26 3.58 17.08
CA ASP A 75 3.70 2.18 16.99
C ASP A 75 4.56 1.89 15.75
N GLY A 76 4.86 2.91 14.94
CA GLY A 76 5.62 2.81 13.70
C GLY A 76 4.82 2.25 12.52
N SER A 77 3.53 2.01 12.67
CA SER A 77 2.66 1.69 11.54
C SER A 77 2.34 2.94 10.72
N VAL A 78 1.98 2.74 9.46
CA VAL A 78 1.58 3.80 8.54
C VAL A 78 0.13 3.60 8.14
N LEU A 79 -0.70 4.62 8.34
CA LEU A 79 -2.09 4.65 7.93
C LEU A 79 -2.25 5.54 6.69
N ASP A 80 -2.75 4.97 5.61
CA ASP A 80 -3.22 5.69 4.43
C ASP A 80 -4.75 5.78 4.47
N GLN A 81 -5.29 6.99 4.57
CA GLN A 81 -6.72 7.25 4.62
C GLN A 81 -7.19 7.94 3.34
N PHE A 82 -8.14 7.35 2.65
CA PHE A 82 -8.73 7.88 1.43
C PHE A 82 -9.80 8.92 1.78
N VAL A 83 -9.43 10.19 1.66
CA VAL A 83 -10.26 11.32 2.14
C VAL A 83 -11.16 11.91 1.06
N VAL A 84 -10.82 11.76 -0.23
CA VAL A 84 -11.61 12.20 -1.38
C VAL A 84 -11.45 11.19 -2.51
N GLY A 85 -12.48 10.96 -3.30
CA GLY A 85 -12.40 10.22 -4.55
C GLY A 85 -13.26 8.96 -4.62
N ALA A 86 -12.90 8.08 -5.55
CA ALA A 86 -13.67 6.86 -5.86
C ALA A 86 -13.72 5.87 -4.69
N HIS A 87 -12.67 5.87 -3.85
CA HIS A 87 -12.53 4.96 -2.71
C HIS A 87 -12.63 5.70 -1.36
N TRP A 88 -13.39 6.80 -1.31
CA TRP A 88 -13.60 7.57 -0.08
C TRP A 88 -13.99 6.68 1.10
N GLY A 89 -13.37 6.92 2.26
CA GLY A 89 -13.56 6.16 3.50
C GLY A 89 -12.75 4.86 3.59
N ARG A 90 -12.02 4.46 2.52
CA ARG A 90 -11.06 3.36 2.58
C ARG A 90 -9.89 3.74 3.48
N SER A 91 -9.32 2.75 4.15
CA SER A 91 -8.02 2.89 4.80
C SER A 91 -7.13 1.70 4.53
N ILE A 92 -5.82 1.93 4.51
CA ILE A 92 -4.80 0.89 4.46
C ILE A 92 -3.84 1.15 5.62
N VAL A 93 -3.62 0.15 6.46
CA VAL A 93 -2.63 0.18 7.53
C VAL A 93 -1.49 -0.76 7.14
N ALA A 94 -0.26 -0.23 7.14
CA ALA A 94 0.95 -1.01 6.91
C ALA A 94 1.74 -1.12 8.21
N ARG A 95 2.14 -2.35 8.59
CA ARG A 95 3.01 -2.66 9.72
C ARG A 95 4.23 -3.41 9.22
N PHE A 96 5.37 -3.20 9.87
CA PHE A 96 6.67 -3.70 9.45
C PHE A 96 7.33 -4.41 10.63
N TYR A 97 7.35 -5.73 10.61
CA TYR A 97 7.91 -6.55 11.68
C TYR A 97 9.20 -7.21 11.23
N ARG A 98 10.23 -7.18 12.09
CA ARG A 98 11.41 -8.02 11.84
C ARG A 98 10.99 -9.47 11.88
N SER A 99 11.35 -10.21 10.85
CA SER A 99 11.01 -11.63 10.69
C SER A 99 12.17 -12.40 10.11
N SER A 100 12.19 -13.70 10.31
CA SER A 100 13.16 -14.61 9.70
C SER A 100 12.43 -15.69 8.91
N ASP A 101 12.97 -15.98 7.73
CA ASP A 101 12.55 -17.11 6.90
C ASP A 101 13.76 -18.06 6.78
N GLY A 102 13.77 -19.10 7.61
CA GLY A 102 14.93 -19.97 7.79
C GLY A 102 16.16 -19.20 8.27
N ALA A 103 17.25 -19.24 7.49
CA ALA A 103 18.50 -18.53 7.79
C ALA A 103 18.50 -17.05 7.35
N ARG A 104 17.41 -16.56 6.74
CA ARG A 104 17.32 -15.19 6.22
C ARG A 104 16.54 -14.29 7.15
N THR A 105 17.12 -13.15 7.53
CA THR A 105 16.44 -12.09 8.24
C THR A 105 15.83 -11.11 7.24
N GLY A 106 14.59 -10.73 7.45
CA GLY A 106 13.86 -9.80 6.61
C GLY A 106 12.76 -9.07 7.37
N THR A 107 11.77 -8.62 6.64
CA THR A 107 10.59 -7.90 7.17
C THR A 107 9.33 -8.62 6.74
N LEU A 108 8.46 -8.92 7.70
CA LEU A 108 7.06 -9.23 7.43
C LEU A 108 6.30 -7.91 7.31
N VAL A 109 5.76 -7.65 6.13
CA VAL A 109 4.88 -6.51 5.85
C VAL A 109 3.45 -6.98 5.98
N GLU A 110 2.76 -6.51 7.02
CA GLU A 110 1.33 -6.74 7.22
C GLU A 110 0.55 -5.55 6.67
N LEU A 111 -0.35 -5.80 5.74
CA LEU A 111 -1.24 -4.81 5.17
C LEU A 111 -2.69 -5.14 5.58
N THR A 112 -3.36 -4.18 6.19
CA THR A 112 -4.78 -4.28 6.52
C THR A 112 -5.56 -3.22 5.75
N LEU A 113 -6.45 -3.65 4.84
CA LEU A 113 -7.34 -2.78 4.09
C LEU A 113 -8.74 -2.84 4.69
N THR A 114 -9.31 -1.66 5.00
CA THR A 114 -10.69 -1.52 5.42
C THR A 114 -11.44 -0.68 4.39
N GLN A 115 -12.56 -1.21 3.88
CA GLN A 115 -13.40 -0.55 2.88
C GLN A 115 -14.84 -0.48 3.36
N PRO A 116 -15.46 0.72 3.42
CA PRO A 116 -16.89 0.84 3.69
C PRO A 116 -17.74 0.16 2.62
N LEU A 117 -18.75 -0.59 3.04
CA LEU A 117 -19.74 -1.17 2.15
C LEU A 117 -20.83 -0.16 1.82
N ARG A 118 -21.14 0.01 0.54
CA ARG A 118 -22.32 0.74 0.12
C ARG A 118 -23.58 -0.09 0.42
N PRO A 119 -24.64 0.50 1.02
CA PRO A 119 -25.76 -0.25 1.61
C PRO A 119 -26.44 -1.28 0.70
N PHE A 120 -26.57 -0.99 -0.59
CA PHE A 120 -27.25 -1.88 -1.55
C PHE A 120 -26.33 -2.86 -2.28
N VAL A 121 -25.04 -2.55 -2.39
CA VAL A 121 -24.05 -3.36 -3.14
C VAL A 121 -23.51 -4.49 -2.30
N GLY A 122 -23.42 -4.30 -0.98
CA GLY A 122 -22.78 -5.25 -0.06
C GLY A 122 -23.51 -6.58 0.07
N ARG A 123 -24.83 -6.62 -0.07
CA ARG A 123 -25.62 -7.87 0.04
C ARG A 123 -25.46 -8.79 -1.17
N LEU A 124 -25.38 -8.24 -2.38
CA LEU A 124 -25.35 -9.03 -3.62
C LEU A 124 -23.93 -9.30 -4.14
N LEU A 125 -23.01 -8.36 -3.95
CA LEU A 125 -21.66 -8.41 -4.54
C LEU A 125 -20.54 -8.50 -3.50
N GLY A 126 -20.85 -8.67 -2.22
CA GLY A 126 -19.86 -8.64 -1.13
C GLY A 126 -18.74 -9.66 -1.30
N ARG A 127 -19.04 -10.90 -1.73
CA ARG A 127 -18.03 -11.93 -1.97
C ARG A 127 -17.12 -11.59 -3.16
N TRP A 128 -17.69 -11.05 -4.23
CA TRP A 128 -16.93 -10.64 -5.41
C TRP A 128 -16.05 -9.43 -5.10
N GLN A 129 -16.60 -8.45 -4.40
CA GLN A 129 -15.87 -7.26 -3.97
C GLN A 129 -14.71 -7.64 -3.03
N ARG A 130 -14.94 -8.56 -2.09
CA ARG A 130 -13.90 -9.07 -1.21
C ARG A 130 -12.74 -9.71 -1.99
N ARG A 131 -13.03 -10.63 -2.91
CA ARG A 131 -12.00 -11.27 -3.75
C ARG A 131 -11.20 -10.27 -4.57
N ARG A 132 -11.88 -9.25 -5.11
CA ARG A 132 -11.22 -8.19 -5.87
C ARG A 132 -10.27 -7.38 -4.98
N LEU A 133 -10.70 -7.01 -3.78
CA LEU A 133 -9.87 -6.25 -2.83
C LEU A 133 -8.71 -7.10 -2.30
N GLU A 134 -8.91 -8.41 -2.10
CA GLU A 134 -7.83 -9.35 -1.76
C GLU A 134 -6.76 -9.41 -2.85
N ALA A 135 -7.17 -9.46 -4.11
CA ALA A 135 -6.24 -9.43 -5.23
C ALA A 135 -5.49 -8.09 -5.32
N GLU A 136 -6.18 -6.96 -5.16
CA GLU A 136 -5.60 -5.61 -5.16
C GLU A 136 -4.54 -5.48 -4.05
N LEU A 137 -4.86 -5.93 -2.83
CA LEU A 137 -3.95 -5.83 -1.69
C LEU A 137 -2.73 -6.74 -1.86
N ARG A 138 -2.92 -7.94 -2.42
CA ARG A 138 -1.82 -8.87 -2.75
C ARG A 138 -0.90 -8.28 -3.81
N GLU A 139 -1.43 -7.74 -4.91
CA GLU A 139 -0.62 -7.08 -5.94
C GLU A 139 0.21 -5.95 -5.33
N PHE A 140 -0.39 -5.13 -4.48
CA PHE A 140 0.29 -4.05 -3.80
C PHE A 140 1.44 -4.53 -2.89
N ALA A 141 1.23 -5.61 -2.13
CA ALA A 141 2.27 -6.20 -1.28
C ALA A 141 3.44 -6.79 -2.10
N VAL A 142 3.12 -7.49 -3.19
CA VAL A 142 4.12 -8.04 -4.11
C VAL A 142 4.93 -6.94 -4.79
N ASP A 143 4.30 -5.83 -5.16
CA ASP A 143 4.98 -4.68 -5.74
C ASP A 143 5.99 -4.08 -4.75
N ILE A 144 5.62 -3.90 -3.49
CA ILE A 144 6.55 -3.46 -2.43
C ILE A 144 7.76 -4.40 -2.36
N LYS A 145 7.51 -5.70 -2.30
CA LYS A 145 8.58 -6.72 -2.22
C LYS A 145 9.53 -6.63 -3.41
N VAL A 146 8.99 -6.66 -4.62
CA VAL A 146 9.79 -6.66 -5.85
C VAL A 146 10.66 -5.42 -5.94
N ASP A 147 10.12 -4.27 -5.60
CA ASP A 147 10.83 -3.00 -5.70
C ASP A 147 11.92 -2.87 -4.64
N VAL A 148 11.60 -3.17 -3.39
CA VAL A 148 12.57 -3.12 -2.29
C VAL A 148 13.71 -4.11 -2.55
N GLU A 149 13.41 -5.32 -2.96
CA GLU A 149 14.42 -6.34 -3.22
C GLU A 149 15.29 -6.00 -4.43
N ARG A 150 14.72 -5.37 -5.48
CA ARG A 150 15.49 -4.87 -6.63
C ARG A 150 16.41 -3.72 -6.22
N GLY A 151 15.91 -2.73 -5.55
CA GLY A 151 16.67 -1.57 -5.06
C GLY A 151 17.77 -1.97 -4.08
N TYR A 152 17.48 -2.86 -3.16
CA TYR A 152 18.43 -3.38 -2.19
C TYR A 152 19.57 -4.15 -2.86
N ARG A 153 19.29 -5.01 -3.83
CA ARG A 153 20.31 -5.77 -4.59
C ARG A 153 21.23 -4.84 -5.37
N THR A 154 20.71 -3.79 -5.99
CA THR A 154 21.49 -2.82 -6.76
C THR A 154 22.41 -2.02 -5.83
N ALA A 155 21.90 -1.50 -4.71
CA ALA A 155 22.70 -0.76 -3.73
C ALA A 155 23.79 -1.62 -3.08
N ARG A 156 23.53 -2.92 -2.85
CA ARG A 156 24.53 -3.87 -2.32
C ARG A 156 25.64 -4.14 -3.32
N ARG A 157 25.32 -4.29 -4.60
CA ARG A 157 26.33 -4.48 -5.68
C ARG A 157 27.24 -3.25 -5.81
N LEU A 158 26.69 -2.06 -5.74
CA LEU A 158 27.45 -0.80 -5.82
C LEU A 158 28.38 -0.58 -4.62
N ARG A 159 28.05 -1.15 -3.44
CA ARG A 159 28.91 -1.06 -2.25
C ARG A 159 30.00 -2.15 -2.22
N ALA A 160 29.86 -3.21 -3.01
CA ALA A 160 30.80 -4.32 -3.09
C ALA A 160 31.79 -4.18 -4.26
N ALA A 161 31.61 -3.19 -5.13
CA ALA A 161 32.50 -2.80 -6.23
C ALA A 161 33.33 -1.58 -5.85
#